data_ab94498b2b6938c37bdaca6d0c302182
#
_entry.id   ab94498b2b6938c37bdaca6d0c302182
#
_cell.length_a   1.000
_cell.length_b   1.000
_cell.length_c   1.000
_cell.angle_alpha   90.00
_cell.angle_beta   90.00
_cell.angle_gamma   90.00
#
_symmetry.space_group_name_H-M   'P 1'
#
loop_
_entity.id
_entity.type
_entity.pdbx_description
1 polymer ?
#
loop_
_entity_poly.entity_id
_entity_poly.type
_entity_poly.pdbx_seq_one_letter_code
_entity_poly.pdbx_strand_id
1 'polypeptide(L)'
;MHLSITHAVTAQEKEELLTGLRAYNAQFLDLSTFSGDIGVYVRDDIGTMLGGLIGVRKGDWLNIDFLWVSDAVRGSGVGSQLIKTAEDEARRKGCKHALVDTASFQARPFYEKQGYQLQMSLQDYPYPGMQRHYLAKREFR
;
A
#
# COMPACT_ATOMS: atom_id res chain seq x y z
N MET A 1 -22.57 1.45 -29.91
CA MET A 1 -22.08 1.30 -28.54
C MET A 1 -22.35 -0.13 -28.04
N HIS A 2 -21.34 -0.80 -27.59
CA HIS A 2 -21.44 -2.20 -27.16
C HIS A 2 -20.80 -2.38 -25.79
N LEU A 3 -21.50 -3.04 -24.88
CA LEU A 3 -20.97 -3.42 -23.58
C LEU A 3 -20.47 -4.85 -23.65
N SER A 4 -19.35 -5.10 -23.01
CA SER A 4 -18.78 -6.44 -22.92
C SER A 4 -18.29 -6.70 -21.50
N ILE A 5 -18.22 -7.99 -21.14
CA ILE A 5 -17.79 -8.43 -19.81
C ILE A 5 -16.64 -9.42 -20.00
N THR A 6 -15.61 -9.30 -19.16
CA THR A 6 -14.55 -10.29 -19.10
C THR A 6 -14.27 -10.63 -17.63
N HIS A 7 -13.90 -11.87 -17.36
CA HIS A 7 -13.43 -12.31 -16.06
C HIS A 7 -11.92 -12.48 -16.05
N ALA A 8 -11.25 -12.11 -17.15
CA ALA A 8 -9.81 -12.19 -17.28
C ALA A 8 -9.30 -10.89 -17.89
N VAL A 9 -9.12 -9.87 -17.03
CA VAL A 9 -8.64 -8.55 -17.46
C VAL A 9 -7.18 -8.66 -17.90
N THR A 10 -6.92 -8.24 -19.14
CA THR A 10 -5.55 -8.22 -19.66
C THR A 10 -4.82 -6.95 -19.24
N ALA A 11 -3.49 -7.02 -19.26
CA ALA A 11 -2.67 -5.83 -19.00
C ALA A 11 -2.94 -4.72 -20.03
N GLN A 12 -3.20 -5.09 -21.28
CA GLN A 12 -3.50 -4.14 -22.34
C GLN A 12 -4.83 -3.43 -22.10
N GLU A 13 -5.86 -4.17 -21.71
CA GLU A 13 -7.16 -3.59 -21.39
C GLU A 13 -7.06 -2.63 -20.19
N LYS A 14 -6.31 -3.03 -19.17
CA LYS A 14 -6.08 -2.19 -18.01
C LYS A 14 -5.38 -0.89 -18.42
N GLU A 15 -4.33 -0.98 -19.23
CA GLU A 15 -3.58 0.20 -19.66
C GLU A 15 -4.43 1.12 -20.53
N GLU A 16 -5.25 0.58 -21.39
CA GLU A 16 -6.17 1.37 -22.21
C GLU A 16 -7.15 2.17 -21.35
N LEU A 17 -7.75 1.49 -20.36
CA LEU A 17 -8.67 2.15 -19.43
C LEU A 17 -7.95 3.22 -18.62
N LEU A 18 -6.74 2.92 -18.08
CA LEU A 18 -5.96 3.86 -17.29
C LEU A 18 -5.51 5.06 -18.10
N THR A 19 -5.22 4.89 -19.38
CA THR A 19 -4.87 6.00 -20.26
C THR A 19 -6.01 7.02 -20.32
N GLY A 20 -7.25 6.53 -20.49
CA GLY A 20 -8.42 7.42 -20.51
C GLY A 20 -8.65 8.08 -19.15
N LEU A 21 -8.49 7.32 -18.07
CA LEU A 21 -8.68 7.85 -16.72
C LEU A 21 -7.62 8.91 -16.39
N ARG A 22 -6.37 8.67 -16.75
CA ARG A 22 -5.28 9.64 -16.53
C ARG A 22 -5.51 10.93 -17.30
N ALA A 23 -5.98 10.83 -18.54
CA ALA A 23 -6.31 12.00 -19.34
C ALA A 23 -7.40 12.86 -18.69
N TYR A 24 -8.39 12.22 -18.11
CA TYR A 24 -9.44 12.92 -17.36
C TYR A 24 -8.86 13.55 -16.09
N ASN A 25 -8.10 12.79 -15.30
CA ASN A 25 -7.56 13.24 -14.02
C ASN A 25 -6.53 14.36 -14.17
N ALA A 26 -5.83 14.42 -15.30
CA ALA A 26 -4.84 15.47 -15.57
C ALA A 26 -5.45 16.88 -15.59
N GLN A 27 -6.76 16.99 -15.73
CA GLN A 27 -7.47 18.27 -15.64
C GLN A 27 -7.48 18.83 -14.21
N PHE A 28 -7.30 17.98 -13.21
CA PHE A 28 -7.47 18.33 -11.80
C PHE A 28 -6.26 18.05 -10.95
N LEU A 29 -5.36 17.18 -11.39
CA LEU A 29 -4.26 16.66 -10.60
C LEU A 29 -2.95 16.78 -11.37
N ASP A 30 -1.86 17.00 -10.63
CA ASP A 30 -0.51 16.88 -11.17
C ASP A 30 -0.12 15.40 -11.15
N LEU A 31 -0.28 14.74 -12.30
CA LEU A 31 -0.04 13.30 -12.40
C LEU A 31 1.45 12.93 -12.30
N SER A 32 2.36 13.90 -12.39
CA SER A 32 3.78 13.64 -12.17
C SER A 32 4.05 13.20 -10.73
N THR A 33 3.14 13.52 -9.80
CA THR A 33 3.22 13.13 -8.39
C THR A 33 2.49 11.81 -8.11
N PHE A 34 1.85 11.21 -9.12
CA PHE A 34 1.06 9.98 -8.98
C PHE A 34 1.75 8.78 -9.59
N SER A 35 3.04 8.67 -9.44
CA SER A 35 3.77 7.56 -10.02
C SER A 35 4.99 7.22 -9.17
N GLY A 36 5.41 5.99 -9.31
CA GLY A 36 6.60 5.51 -8.64
C GLY A 36 6.25 4.54 -7.53
N ASP A 37 6.60 3.30 -7.79
CA ASP A 37 6.50 2.26 -6.78
C ASP A 37 7.65 2.42 -5.78
N ILE A 38 7.39 1.99 -4.56
CA ILE A 38 8.44 1.80 -3.56
C ILE A 38 8.37 0.35 -3.12
N GLY A 39 9.45 -0.38 -3.36
CA GLY A 39 9.60 -1.76 -2.87
C GLY A 39 10.75 -1.82 -1.90
N VAL A 40 10.53 -2.47 -0.75
CA VAL A 40 11.57 -2.71 0.25
C VAL A 40 11.55 -4.18 0.58
N TYR A 41 12.70 -4.84 0.48
CA TYR A 41 12.77 -6.30 0.63
C TYR A 41 13.86 -6.69 1.60
N VAL A 42 13.61 -7.78 2.34
CA VAL A 42 14.61 -8.41 3.20
C VAL A 42 14.85 -9.82 2.67
N ARG A 43 16.09 -10.14 2.40
CA ARG A 43 16.50 -11.47 1.90
C ARG A 43 17.59 -12.05 2.77
N ASP A 44 17.67 -13.39 2.82
CA ASP A 44 18.77 -14.05 3.46
C ASP A 44 20.00 -14.13 2.54
N ASP A 45 21.07 -14.76 3.00
CA ASP A 45 22.35 -14.80 2.27
C ASP A 45 22.27 -15.57 0.95
N ILE A 46 21.26 -16.43 0.78
CA ILE A 46 21.09 -17.19 -0.46
C ILE A 46 20.01 -16.58 -1.36
N GLY A 47 19.46 -15.42 -0.98
CA GLY A 47 18.51 -14.68 -1.79
C GLY A 47 17.04 -14.98 -1.55
N THR A 48 16.71 -15.80 -0.56
CA THR A 48 15.31 -16.09 -0.21
C THR A 48 14.68 -14.86 0.44
N MET A 49 13.52 -14.45 -0.05
CA MET A 49 12.81 -13.30 0.52
C MET A 49 12.23 -13.66 1.88
N LEU A 50 12.59 -12.88 2.90
CA LEU A 50 12.12 -13.05 4.27
C LEU A 50 11.04 -12.06 4.64
N GLY A 51 10.86 -11.03 3.84
CA GLY A 51 9.82 -10.04 4.04
C GLY A 51 9.90 -8.96 2.98
N GLY A 52 8.83 -8.18 2.88
CA GLY A 52 8.81 -7.09 1.92
C GLY A 52 7.59 -6.21 2.08
N LEU A 53 7.72 -5.03 1.50
CA LEU A 53 6.67 -4.03 1.45
C LEU A 53 6.64 -3.48 0.03
N ILE A 54 5.44 -3.37 -0.53
CA ILE A 54 5.23 -2.68 -1.80
C ILE A 54 4.22 -1.57 -1.56
N GLY A 55 4.57 -0.38 -1.98
CA GLY A 55 3.68 0.76 -1.94
C GLY A 55 3.77 1.57 -3.22
N VAL A 56 2.86 2.52 -3.37
CA VAL A 56 2.82 3.41 -4.52
C VAL A 56 2.61 4.83 -4.03
N ARG A 57 3.29 5.77 -4.69
CA ARG A 57 3.18 7.20 -4.36
C ARG A 57 1.99 7.80 -5.10
N LYS A 58 1.14 8.52 -4.36
CA LYS A 58 -0.02 9.23 -4.91
C LYS A 58 -0.05 10.63 -4.28
N GLY A 59 0.50 11.61 -4.99
CA GLY A 59 0.61 12.97 -4.46
C GLY A 59 1.46 12.98 -3.19
N ASP A 60 0.92 13.53 -2.12
CA ASP A 60 1.60 13.61 -0.82
C ASP A 60 1.58 12.28 -0.04
N TRP A 61 0.96 11.25 -0.58
CA TRP A 61 0.70 10.01 0.15
C TRP A 61 1.49 8.83 -0.39
N LEU A 62 1.96 8.01 0.52
CA LEU A 62 2.40 6.65 0.21
C LEU A 62 1.25 5.71 0.54
N ASN A 63 0.73 5.01 -0.46
CA ASN A 63 -0.22 3.92 -0.22
C ASN A 63 0.58 2.63 -0.07
N ILE A 64 0.47 2.00 1.09
CA ILE A 64 1.10 0.70 1.32
C ILE A 64 0.11 -0.36 0.84
N ASP A 65 0.46 -1.04 -0.25
CA ASP A 65 -0.41 -2.03 -0.86
C ASP A 65 -0.21 -3.42 -0.25
N PHE A 66 1.04 -3.79 0.05
CA PHE A 66 1.38 -5.11 0.57
C PHE A 66 2.49 -5.02 1.59
N LEU A 67 2.35 -5.77 2.67
CA LEU A 67 3.39 -5.96 3.67
C LEU A 67 3.34 -7.41 4.15
N TRP A 68 4.47 -8.09 4.08
CA TRP A 68 4.58 -9.47 4.53
C TRP A 68 5.92 -9.71 5.21
N VAL A 69 5.89 -10.49 6.27
CA VAL A 69 7.10 -10.92 6.99
C VAL A 69 6.99 -12.43 7.20
N SER A 70 8.05 -13.15 6.84
CA SER A 70 8.12 -14.60 7.02
C SER A 70 8.03 -14.96 8.50
N ASP A 71 7.42 -16.11 8.78
CA ASP A 71 7.37 -16.65 10.16
C ASP A 71 8.76 -16.82 10.75
N ALA A 72 9.76 -17.11 9.92
CA ALA A 72 11.13 -17.32 10.37
C ALA A 72 11.74 -16.09 11.04
N VAL A 73 11.26 -14.89 10.73
CA VAL A 73 11.81 -13.64 11.26
C VAL A 73 10.77 -12.76 11.96
N ARG A 74 9.57 -13.29 12.20
CA ARG A 74 8.55 -12.56 12.96
C ARG A 74 9.03 -12.32 14.38
N GLY A 75 8.69 -11.14 14.93
CA GLY A 75 9.10 -10.75 16.26
C GLY A 75 10.50 -10.20 16.34
N SER A 76 11.23 -10.10 15.22
CA SER A 76 12.62 -9.60 15.20
C SER A 76 12.72 -8.12 14.77
N GLY A 77 11.58 -7.44 14.60
CA GLY A 77 11.57 -6.02 14.21
C GLY A 77 11.67 -5.78 12.71
N VAL A 78 11.61 -6.83 11.89
CA VAL A 78 11.72 -6.68 10.43
C VAL A 78 10.55 -5.87 9.86
N GLY A 79 9.32 -6.11 10.33
CA GLY A 79 8.16 -5.35 9.89
C GLY A 79 8.31 -3.86 10.13
N SER A 80 8.78 -3.48 11.32
CA SER A 80 9.04 -2.08 11.66
C SER A 80 10.12 -1.46 10.78
N GLN A 81 11.17 -2.23 10.49
CA GLN A 81 12.24 -1.77 9.59
C GLN A 81 11.72 -1.54 8.17
N LEU A 82 10.88 -2.44 7.68
CA LEU A 82 10.28 -2.29 6.34
C LEU A 82 9.44 -1.02 6.26
N ILE A 83 8.57 -0.79 7.24
CA ILE A 83 7.74 0.41 7.31
C ILE A 83 8.60 1.67 7.36
N LYS A 84 9.58 1.71 8.26
CA LYS A 84 10.43 2.89 8.42
C LYS A 84 11.22 3.18 7.15
N THR A 85 11.80 2.16 6.55
CA THR A 85 12.58 2.32 5.32
C THR A 85 11.70 2.85 4.19
N ALA A 86 10.49 2.32 4.04
CA ALA A 86 9.54 2.79 3.03
C ALA A 86 9.12 4.24 3.28
N GLU A 87 8.84 4.60 4.54
CA GLU A 87 8.46 5.97 4.91
C GLU A 87 9.61 6.95 4.64
N ASP A 88 10.82 6.58 5.00
CA ASP A 88 12.00 7.43 4.76
C ASP A 88 12.20 7.68 3.27
N GLU A 89 12.07 6.64 2.44
CA GLU A 89 12.17 6.76 1.00
C GLU A 89 11.03 7.60 0.42
N ALA A 90 9.81 7.37 0.87
CA ALA A 90 8.65 8.14 0.43
C ALA A 90 8.82 9.63 0.77
N ARG A 91 9.32 9.92 1.97
CA ARG A 91 9.59 11.30 2.40
C ARG A 91 10.65 11.93 1.51
N ARG A 92 11.71 11.20 1.19
CA ARG A 92 12.76 11.66 0.30
C ARG A 92 12.20 12.01 -1.08
N LYS A 93 11.16 11.32 -1.51
CA LYS A 93 10.48 11.55 -2.79
C LYS A 93 9.35 12.58 -2.71
N GLY A 94 9.14 13.20 -1.56
CA GLY A 94 8.17 14.27 -1.39
C GLY A 94 6.86 13.89 -0.74
N CYS A 95 6.66 12.63 -0.38
CA CYS A 95 5.47 12.22 0.37
C CYS A 95 5.52 12.73 1.80
N LYS A 96 4.35 13.02 2.34
CA LYS A 96 4.19 13.53 3.71
C LYS A 96 3.43 12.56 4.61
N HIS A 97 2.64 11.68 4.02
CA HIS A 97 1.70 10.81 4.73
C HIS A 97 1.71 9.41 4.16
N ALA A 98 1.17 8.47 4.92
CA ALA A 98 0.99 7.09 4.45
C ALA A 98 -0.39 6.55 4.83
N LEU A 99 -0.90 5.66 3.98
CA LEU A 99 -2.19 5.00 4.16
C LEU A 99 -1.99 3.49 4.03
N VAL A 100 -2.64 2.73 4.91
CA VAL A 100 -2.63 1.27 4.86
C VAL A 100 -4.01 0.75 5.27
N ASP A 101 -4.37 -0.42 4.76
CA ASP A 101 -5.55 -1.12 5.23
C ASP A 101 -5.21 -2.55 5.62
N THR A 102 -5.97 -3.10 6.56
CA THR A 102 -5.73 -4.44 7.10
C THR A 102 -7.02 -5.08 7.58
N ALA A 103 -7.10 -6.39 7.50
CA ALA A 103 -8.25 -7.14 7.99
C ALA A 103 -8.21 -7.29 9.51
N SER A 104 -9.36 -7.59 10.13
CA SER A 104 -9.51 -7.65 11.58
C SER A 104 -8.63 -8.69 12.26
N PHE A 105 -8.21 -9.74 11.53
CA PHE A 105 -7.34 -10.79 12.07
C PHE A 105 -5.85 -10.49 11.86
N GLN A 106 -5.52 -9.36 11.24
CA GLN A 106 -4.15 -8.98 10.94
C GLN A 106 -3.65 -7.91 11.92
N ALA A 107 -2.56 -7.28 11.58
CA ALA A 107 -1.69 -6.57 12.50
C ALA A 107 -2.09 -5.10 12.72
N ARG A 108 -3.40 -4.79 12.94
CA ARG A 108 -3.81 -3.44 13.30
C ARG A 108 -2.98 -2.87 14.45
N PRO A 109 -2.77 -3.61 15.57
CA PRO A 109 -1.94 -3.11 16.66
C PRO A 109 -0.49 -2.84 16.23
N PHE A 110 0.03 -3.62 15.28
CA PHE A 110 1.35 -3.38 14.72
C PHE A 110 1.43 -2.01 14.05
N TYR A 111 0.45 -1.68 13.20
CA TYR A 111 0.43 -0.38 12.53
C TYR A 111 0.24 0.77 13.51
N GLU A 112 -0.59 0.58 14.53
CA GLU A 112 -0.78 1.59 15.54
C GLU A 112 0.51 1.90 16.30
N LYS A 113 1.32 0.88 16.57
CA LYS A 113 2.65 1.08 17.17
C LYS A 113 3.61 1.85 16.26
N GLN A 114 3.40 1.79 14.96
CA GLN A 114 4.21 2.55 14.00
C GLN A 114 3.72 4.00 13.85
N GLY A 115 2.68 4.39 14.57
CA GLY A 115 2.14 5.74 14.55
C GLY A 115 0.95 5.93 13.61
N TYR A 116 0.39 4.85 13.08
CA TYR A 116 -0.80 4.90 12.25
C TYR A 116 -2.05 5.00 13.12
N GLN A 117 -3.00 5.81 12.69
CA GLN A 117 -4.25 6.03 13.41
C GLN A 117 -5.42 5.52 12.59
N LEU A 118 -6.36 4.86 13.25
CA LEU A 118 -7.56 4.35 12.61
C LEU A 118 -8.38 5.49 12.04
N GLN A 119 -8.76 5.38 10.78
CA GLN A 119 -9.62 6.34 10.09
C GLN A 119 -11.05 5.83 9.97
N MET A 120 -11.20 4.55 9.63
CA MET A 120 -12.51 3.91 9.55
C MET A 120 -12.35 2.41 9.59
N SER A 121 -13.44 1.72 9.95
CA SER A 121 -13.55 0.27 9.88
C SER A 121 -14.79 -0.09 9.08
N LEU A 122 -14.64 -1.01 8.12
CA LEU A 122 -15.75 -1.60 7.39
C LEU A 122 -16.12 -2.91 8.04
N GLN A 123 -17.41 -3.02 8.41
CA GLN A 123 -17.94 -4.26 8.97
C GLN A 123 -18.23 -5.26 7.86
N ASP A 124 -18.10 -6.54 8.19
CA ASP A 124 -18.46 -7.64 7.30
C ASP A 124 -17.67 -7.63 6.00
N TYR A 125 -16.40 -7.32 6.09
CA TYR A 125 -15.46 -7.30 4.96
C TYR A 125 -14.27 -8.21 5.29
N PRO A 126 -13.95 -9.22 4.44
CA PRO A 126 -14.68 -9.65 3.24
C PRO A 126 -15.86 -10.57 3.55
N TYR A 127 -16.04 -11.01 4.79
CA TYR A 127 -17.10 -11.93 5.20
C TYR A 127 -17.77 -11.44 6.46
N PRO A 128 -19.02 -11.91 6.74
CA PRO A 128 -19.69 -11.57 7.99
C PRO A 128 -18.81 -11.83 9.22
N GLY A 129 -18.78 -10.88 10.14
CA GLY A 129 -17.98 -10.96 11.37
C GLY A 129 -16.55 -10.49 11.23
N MET A 130 -16.09 -10.22 10.03
CA MET A 130 -14.75 -9.67 9.78
C MET A 130 -14.82 -8.15 9.55
N GLN A 131 -13.69 -7.50 9.72
CA GLN A 131 -13.60 -6.06 9.53
C GLN A 131 -12.36 -5.73 8.68
N ARG A 132 -12.45 -4.66 7.92
CA ARG A 132 -11.28 -4.06 7.28
C ARG A 132 -11.06 -2.68 7.88
N HIS A 133 -9.86 -2.46 8.36
CA HIS A 133 -9.47 -1.21 9.00
C HIS A 133 -8.60 -0.39 8.07
N TYR A 134 -8.89 0.91 7.98
CA TYR A 134 -8.07 1.86 7.21
C TYR A 134 -7.36 2.77 8.21
N LEU A 135 -6.04 2.80 8.13
CA LEU A 135 -5.20 3.56 9.05
C LEU A 135 -4.32 4.52 8.27
N ALA A 136 -4.05 5.67 8.86
CA ALA A 136 -3.21 6.69 8.24
C ALA A 136 -2.18 7.21 9.23
N LYS A 137 -0.99 7.51 8.70
CA LYS A 137 0.03 8.25 9.43
C LYS A 137 0.24 9.57 8.72
N ARG A 138 -0.14 10.65 9.38
CA ARG A 138 0.02 11.98 8.82
C ARG A 138 1.33 12.59 9.27
N GLU A 139 1.99 13.26 8.32
CA GLU A 139 3.25 13.95 8.54
C GLU A 139 4.28 13.03 9.18
N PHE A 140 5.02 12.34 8.35
CA PHE A 140 6.09 11.44 8.82
C PHE A 140 6.98 12.13 9.85
N ARG A 141 7.08 11.52 11.01
CA ARG A 141 7.88 12.04 12.11
C ARG A 141 8.89 11.03 12.59
#